data_c868d851b60038d0943dd3344669f1d8
#
_entry.id   c868d851b60038d0943dd3344669f1d8
#
_cell.length_a   1.000
_cell.length_b   1.000
_cell.length_c   1.000
_cell.angle_alpha   90.00
_cell.angle_beta   90.00
_cell.angle_gamma   90.00
#
_symmetry.space_group_name_H-M   'P 1'
#
loop_
_entity.id
_entity.type
_entity.pdbx_description
1 polymer ?
#
loop_
_entity_poly.entity_id
_entity_poly.type
_entity_poly.pdbx_seq_one_letter_code
_entity_poly.pdbx_strand_id
1 'polypeptide(L)'
;MTVEVTIIGEEPHPAYNRVLLAEVLAGRYAPEVIALPAPAAGVRRLSGVRVVRIDRPTAEVVCDDGRRVPYDALVLATGSNPVLPPLRGLFEPDGHELPDGVHAFRTMDDCLALGAAVRPGARAVVIGGGLLGVSAARALAQRGAQVVLAHQGEHLMERQLDPGASGLLLRHMAALGVEVHTECRVRGLCTRTVDGEGGGGRAVSAVELADGYALEADLVVLACGVRPRVGLARAAGLEVARGVVIDDELRTSDPRVFAIGDCAEHAGIVYGLAGAAQEQADVLAHRLSPTPPLPEPMVLRPLDPQEGPAPEPAPEDRFVGNRSAEWAPPSGSWGRNGWAQTGHRAAPGDETPTRHTDAVPADHPACAQTDHRAAPGDETVPQYHGTRTLTRLTLTAVPGSAGGSASGTDGPLDLAAFGNPTPAPGDDVIHLTDATRNTYRKVVVRGDRLLGGILLGDLGTVGALARTWESNEPLPATPLLHLLTNDGGS
;
A
#
# COMPACT_ATOMS: atom_id res chain seq x y z
N MET A 1 -16.00 14.60 -26.99
CA MET A 1 -15.34 13.33 -27.35
C MET A 1 -15.67 12.31 -26.28
N THR A 2 -16.09 11.10 -26.64
CA THR A 2 -16.33 10.02 -25.67
C THR A 2 -15.01 9.27 -25.49
N VAL A 3 -14.54 9.10 -24.26
CA VAL A 3 -13.34 8.31 -23.95
C VAL A 3 -13.74 6.84 -23.86
N GLU A 4 -13.11 5.99 -24.66
CA GLU A 4 -13.26 4.54 -24.56
C GLU A 4 -12.13 3.98 -23.71
N VAL A 5 -12.47 3.25 -22.64
CA VAL A 5 -11.49 2.69 -21.68
C VAL A 5 -11.44 1.18 -21.81
N THR A 6 -10.23 0.64 -22.03
CA THR A 6 -9.98 -0.79 -21.98
C THR A 6 -9.00 -1.11 -20.84
N ILE A 7 -9.39 -1.97 -19.91
CA ILE A 7 -8.55 -2.45 -18.81
C ILE A 7 -8.09 -3.88 -19.15
N ILE A 8 -6.77 -4.10 -19.16
CA ILE A 8 -6.17 -5.41 -19.39
C ILE A 8 -5.43 -5.84 -18.13
N GLY A 9 -5.78 -6.99 -17.55
CA GLY A 9 -5.19 -7.50 -16.33
C GLY A 9 -4.92 -9.00 -16.38
N GLU A 10 -3.72 -9.41 -15.92
CA GLU A 10 -3.30 -10.82 -15.93
C GLU A 10 -4.03 -11.67 -14.87
N GLU A 11 -4.42 -11.05 -13.75
CA GLU A 11 -5.18 -11.76 -12.72
C GLU A 11 -6.62 -12.02 -13.21
N PRO A 12 -7.15 -13.24 -13.06
CA PRO A 12 -8.52 -13.57 -13.48
C PRO A 12 -9.58 -13.01 -12.54
N HIS A 13 -9.16 -12.60 -11.34
CA HIS A 13 -10.03 -12.09 -10.28
C HIS A 13 -10.58 -10.69 -10.59
N PRO A 14 -11.76 -10.32 -10.04
CA PRO A 14 -12.15 -8.91 -9.96
C PRO A 14 -11.05 -8.06 -9.31
N ALA A 15 -11.01 -6.76 -9.59
CA ALA A 15 -10.14 -5.87 -8.85
C ALA A 15 -10.47 -5.96 -7.35
N TYR A 16 -9.48 -6.00 -6.48
CA TYR A 16 -9.66 -6.22 -5.06
C TYR A 16 -8.71 -5.36 -4.24
N ASN A 17 -9.08 -5.17 -2.98
CA ASN A 17 -8.24 -4.48 -2.02
C ASN A 17 -7.12 -5.39 -1.51
N ARG A 18 -5.94 -5.23 -2.09
CA ARG A 18 -4.76 -6.06 -1.81
C ARG A 18 -4.26 -5.94 -0.36
N VAL A 19 -4.57 -4.84 0.32
CA VAL A 19 -4.21 -4.65 1.74
C VAL A 19 -4.90 -5.66 2.65
N LEU A 20 -6.08 -6.15 2.24
CA LEU A 20 -6.89 -7.09 3.01
C LEU A 20 -6.57 -8.58 2.72
N LEU A 21 -5.56 -8.88 1.90
CA LEU A 21 -5.18 -10.28 1.62
C LEU A 21 -4.84 -11.08 2.88
N ALA A 22 -4.22 -10.44 3.88
CA ALA A 22 -3.94 -11.11 5.14
C ALA A 22 -5.21 -11.46 5.94
N GLU A 23 -6.29 -10.70 5.78
CA GLU A 23 -7.60 -10.98 6.40
C GLU A 23 -8.32 -12.13 5.68
N VAL A 24 -8.13 -12.23 4.36
CA VAL A 24 -8.59 -13.38 3.58
C VAL A 24 -7.81 -14.63 3.97
N LEU A 25 -6.47 -14.54 4.08
CA LEU A 25 -5.63 -15.64 4.54
C LEU A 25 -6.02 -16.12 5.94
N ALA A 26 -6.34 -15.21 6.84
CA ALA A 26 -6.82 -15.52 8.18
C ALA A 26 -8.22 -16.18 8.20
N GLY A 27 -8.93 -16.20 7.07
CA GLY A 27 -10.30 -16.70 6.96
C GLY A 27 -11.37 -15.77 7.53
N ARG A 28 -11.03 -14.48 7.76
CA ARG A 28 -11.97 -13.48 8.29
C ARG A 28 -12.88 -12.91 7.21
N TYR A 29 -12.36 -12.76 6.02
CA TYR A 29 -13.12 -12.31 4.85
C TYR A 29 -13.05 -13.36 3.74
N ALA A 30 -14.15 -13.56 3.08
CA ALA A 30 -14.16 -14.27 1.80
C ALA A 30 -13.53 -13.36 0.71
N PRO A 31 -12.90 -13.92 -0.34
CA PRO A 31 -12.28 -13.15 -1.40
C PRO A 31 -13.19 -12.08 -2.03
N GLU A 32 -14.48 -12.39 -2.14
CA GLU A 32 -15.51 -11.52 -2.74
C GLU A 32 -15.77 -10.28 -1.91
N VAL A 33 -15.58 -10.35 -0.57
CA VAL A 33 -15.81 -9.22 0.35
C VAL A 33 -14.79 -8.10 0.13
N ILE A 34 -13.58 -8.45 -0.31
CA ILE A 34 -12.51 -7.47 -0.55
C ILE A 34 -12.49 -6.97 -2.01
N ALA A 35 -13.44 -7.43 -2.84
CA ALA A 35 -13.55 -6.95 -4.21
C ALA A 35 -13.88 -5.45 -4.24
N LEU A 36 -13.25 -4.75 -5.17
CA LEU A 36 -13.55 -3.34 -5.45
C LEU A 36 -14.79 -3.25 -6.34
N PRO A 37 -15.50 -2.12 -6.33
CA PRO A 37 -16.62 -1.89 -7.23
C PRO A 37 -16.27 -2.17 -8.69
N ALA A 38 -17.21 -2.72 -9.43
CA ALA A 38 -17.03 -2.93 -10.86
C ALA A 38 -16.81 -1.59 -11.58
N PRO A 39 -16.00 -1.54 -12.65
CA PRO A 39 -15.87 -0.36 -13.47
C PRO A 39 -17.22 0.11 -14.02
N ALA A 40 -17.30 1.41 -14.36
CA ALA A 40 -18.49 2.00 -14.95
C ALA A 40 -18.93 1.26 -16.22
N ALA A 41 -20.23 1.31 -16.52
CA ALA A 41 -20.78 0.75 -17.73
C ALA A 41 -20.09 1.36 -18.99
N GLY A 42 -19.70 0.51 -19.94
CA GLY A 42 -18.95 0.94 -21.14
C GLY A 42 -17.42 0.73 -21.04
N VAL A 43 -16.87 0.47 -19.85
CA VAL A 43 -15.46 0.11 -19.72
C VAL A 43 -15.27 -1.36 -20.14
N ARG A 44 -14.42 -1.59 -21.16
CA ARG A 44 -14.04 -2.93 -21.60
C ARG A 44 -13.01 -3.52 -20.65
N ARG A 45 -13.24 -4.73 -20.15
CA ARG A 45 -12.27 -5.43 -19.30
C ARG A 45 -11.83 -6.75 -19.94
N LEU A 46 -10.51 -6.98 -19.97
CA LEU A 46 -9.87 -8.23 -20.39
C LEU A 46 -9.13 -8.80 -19.17
N SER A 47 -9.81 -9.70 -18.44
CA SER A 47 -9.25 -10.37 -17.25
C SER A 47 -8.57 -11.68 -17.65
N GLY A 48 -7.50 -12.06 -16.92
CA GLY A 48 -6.70 -13.25 -17.22
C GLY A 48 -5.87 -13.10 -18.51
N VAL A 49 -5.62 -11.87 -18.94
CA VAL A 49 -4.87 -11.55 -20.16
C VAL A 49 -3.67 -10.70 -19.81
N ARG A 50 -2.50 -11.10 -20.25
CA ARG A 50 -1.25 -10.39 -19.98
C ARG A 50 -0.75 -9.65 -21.22
N VAL A 51 -0.41 -8.37 -21.06
CA VAL A 51 0.31 -7.62 -22.10
C VAL A 51 1.78 -8.09 -22.11
N VAL A 52 2.23 -8.56 -23.25
CA VAL A 52 3.61 -9.07 -23.43
C VAL A 52 4.50 -8.10 -24.19
N ARG A 53 3.93 -7.15 -24.92
CA ARG A 53 4.69 -6.14 -25.66
C ARG A 53 3.89 -4.86 -25.86
N ILE A 54 4.58 -3.73 -25.81
CA ILE A 54 4.10 -2.41 -26.22
C ILE A 54 4.78 -2.07 -27.54
N ASP A 55 4.01 -1.84 -28.59
CA ASP A 55 4.47 -1.40 -29.91
C ASP A 55 4.20 0.11 -30.02
N ARG A 56 5.18 0.92 -29.61
CA ARG A 56 5.05 2.38 -29.56
C ARG A 56 4.87 3.02 -30.96
N PRO A 57 5.57 2.56 -32.01
CA PRO A 57 5.37 3.09 -33.36
C PRO A 57 3.95 2.95 -33.88
N THR A 58 3.32 1.80 -33.64
CA THR A 58 1.93 1.53 -34.08
C THR A 58 0.89 1.95 -33.06
N ALA A 59 1.30 2.38 -31.86
CA ALA A 59 0.45 2.67 -30.71
C ALA A 59 -0.51 1.50 -30.38
N GLU A 60 0.07 0.31 -30.21
CA GLU A 60 -0.67 -0.90 -29.86
C GLU A 60 0.00 -1.65 -28.71
N VAL A 61 -0.78 -2.32 -27.90
CA VAL A 61 -0.29 -3.36 -26.99
C VAL A 61 -0.62 -4.73 -27.54
N VAL A 62 0.29 -5.68 -27.36
CA VAL A 62 0.14 -7.08 -27.76
C VAL A 62 -0.03 -7.94 -26.53
N CYS A 63 -1.09 -8.74 -26.52
CA CYS A 63 -1.42 -9.66 -25.44
C CYS A 63 -0.86 -11.06 -25.70
N ASP A 64 -0.76 -11.87 -24.65
CA ASP A 64 -0.28 -13.26 -24.68
C ASP A 64 -1.21 -14.20 -25.47
N ASP A 65 -2.49 -13.84 -25.60
CA ASP A 65 -3.46 -14.55 -26.44
C ASP A 65 -3.46 -14.11 -27.93
N GLY A 66 -2.51 -13.26 -28.30
CA GLY A 66 -2.34 -12.75 -29.67
C GLY A 66 -3.18 -11.52 -30.01
N ARG A 67 -4.07 -11.07 -29.13
CA ARG A 67 -4.82 -9.83 -29.36
C ARG A 67 -3.91 -8.61 -29.41
N ARG A 68 -4.26 -7.68 -30.29
CA ARG A 68 -3.67 -6.35 -30.38
C ARG A 68 -4.73 -5.32 -30.02
N VAL A 69 -4.38 -4.42 -29.12
CA VAL A 69 -5.30 -3.36 -28.66
C VAL A 69 -4.61 -2.02 -28.94
N PRO A 70 -5.20 -1.20 -29.84
CA PRO A 70 -4.68 0.13 -30.13
C PRO A 70 -4.97 1.07 -28.95
N TYR A 71 -4.15 2.14 -28.84
CA TYR A 71 -4.32 3.17 -27.84
C TYR A 71 -3.97 4.57 -28.37
N ASP A 72 -4.70 5.58 -27.92
CA ASP A 72 -4.32 6.98 -28.03
C ASP A 72 -3.51 7.40 -26.80
N ALA A 73 -3.88 6.87 -25.62
CA ALA A 73 -3.15 7.00 -24.37
C ALA A 73 -3.04 5.63 -23.68
N LEU A 74 -1.84 5.28 -23.20
CA LEU A 74 -1.57 4.03 -22.48
C LEU A 74 -1.19 4.34 -21.03
N VAL A 75 -1.83 3.66 -20.09
CA VAL A 75 -1.49 3.76 -18.67
C VAL A 75 -0.88 2.45 -18.18
N LEU A 76 0.36 2.51 -17.72
CA LEU A 76 1.03 1.40 -17.07
C LEU A 76 0.69 1.39 -15.58
N ALA A 77 -0.14 0.44 -15.17
CA ALA A 77 -0.49 0.17 -13.78
C ALA A 77 -0.04 -1.25 -13.38
N THR A 78 1.16 -1.64 -13.83
CA THR A 78 1.67 -3.02 -13.72
C THR A 78 2.06 -3.44 -12.30
N GLY A 79 2.11 -2.48 -11.37
CA GLY A 79 2.35 -2.77 -9.97
C GLY A 79 3.77 -3.27 -9.68
N SER A 80 3.88 -4.21 -8.75
CA SER A 80 5.16 -4.76 -8.27
C SER A 80 5.09 -6.27 -8.11
N ASN A 81 6.22 -6.94 -8.28
CA ASN A 81 6.42 -8.37 -8.01
C ASN A 81 6.97 -8.60 -6.60
N PRO A 82 6.67 -9.73 -5.95
CA PRO A 82 7.37 -10.13 -4.73
C PRO A 82 8.86 -10.32 -5.02
N VAL A 83 9.69 -9.98 -4.04
CA VAL A 83 11.12 -10.29 -4.07
C VAL A 83 11.30 -11.73 -3.64
N LEU A 84 11.81 -12.55 -4.57
CA LEU A 84 12.29 -13.89 -4.26
C LEU A 84 13.79 -13.79 -3.95
N PRO A 85 14.18 -13.98 -2.67
CA PRO A 85 15.58 -13.83 -2.27
C PRO A 85 16.45 -14.95 -2.86
N PRO A 86 17.75 -14.73 -3.07
CA PRO A 86 18.64 -15.73 -3.63
C PRO A 86 19.01 -16.77 -2.56
N LEU A 87 18.05 -17.61 -2.20
CA LEU A 87 18.23 -18.70 -1.24
C LEU A 87 18.67 -19.97 -1.94
N ARG A 88 19.60 -20.70 -1.33
CA ARG A 88 19.94 -22.05 -1.80
C ARG A 88 18.70 -22.93 -1.77
N GLY A 89 18.52 -23.79 -2.77
CA GLY A 89 17.39 -24.71 -2.83
C GLY A 89 16.03 -24.06 -3.16
N LEU A 90 15.99 -22.73 -3.37
CA LEU A 90 14.75 -22.06 -3.79
C LEU A 90 14.39 -22.44 -5.24
N PHE A 91 15.38 -22.44 -6.13
CA PHE A 91 15.23 -22.89 -7.50
C PHE A 91 16.21 -24.01 -7.83
N GLU A 92 15.87 -24.83 -8.81
CA GLU A 92 16.80 -25.71 -9.48
C GLU A 92 17.69 -24.91 -10.44
N PRO A 93 18.87 -25.44 -10.84
CA PRO A 93 19.78 -24.71 -11.71
C PRO A 93 19.14 -24.20 -13.01
N ASP A 94 18.22 -24.98 -13.58
CA ASP A 94 17.53 -24.64 -14.84
C ASP A 94 16.00 -24.44 -14.61
N GLY A 95 15.55 -24.39 -13.35
CA GLY A 95 14.14 -24.30 -12.98
C GLY A 95 13.74 -22.92 -12.44
N HIS A 96 12.48 -22.56 -12.63
CA HIS A 96 11.88 -21.32 -12.10
C HIS A 96 10.72 -21.60 -11.13
N GLU A 97 10.42 -22.88 -10.89
CA GLU A 97 9.33 -23.28 -10.02
C GLU A 97 9.78 -23.34 -8.56
N LEU A 98 8.93 -22.81 -7.68
CA LEU A 98 9.14 -22.90 -6.25
C LEU A 98 8.89 -24.34 -5.78
N PRO A 99 9.60 -24.82 -4.76
CA PRO A 99 9.27 -26.11 -4.12
C PRO A 99 7.86 -26.08 -3.52
N ASP A 100 7.19 -27.23 -3.47
CA ASP A 100 5.94 -27.37 -2.78
C ASP A 100 6.06 -26.92 -1.31
N GLY A 101 5.05 -26.18 -0.85
CA GLY A 101 5.06 -25.55 0.47
C GLY A 101 5.81 -24.21 0.55
N VAL A 102 6.42 -23.74 -0.56
CA VAL A 102 7.03 -22.40 -0.60
C VAL A 102 6.11 -21.46 -1.38
N HIS A 103 5.73 -20.36 -0.76
CA HIS A 103 4.77 -19.41 -1.30
C HIS A 103 5.32 -17.98 -1.24
N ALA A 104 5.13 -17.21 -2.31
CA ALA A 104 5.10 -15.76 -2.21
C ALA A 104 3.77 -15.32 -1.57
N PHE A 105 3.68 -14.06 -1.15
CA PHE A 105 2.41 -13.52 -0.62
C PHE A 105 2.18 -12.12 -1.17
N ARG A 106 1.55 -12.04 -2.35
CA ARG A 106 1.33 -10.77 -3.05
C ARG A 106 0.01 -10.71 -3.81
N THR A 107 -0.44 -11.80 -4.41
CA THR A 107 -1.63 -11.88 -5.26
C THR A 107 -2.77 -12.62 -4.55
N MET A 108 -3.97 -12.57 -5.13
CA MET A 108 -5.09 -13.37 -4.66
C MET A 108 -4.78 -14.87 -4.82
N ASP A 109 -4.16 -15.27 -5.94
CA ASP A 109 -3.78 -16.66 -6.17
C ASP A 109 -2.76 -17.15 -5.13
N ASP A 110 -1.76 -16.33 -4.78
CA ASP A 110 -0.83 -16.63 -3.68
C ASP A 110 -1.59 -16.84 -2.36
N CYS A 111 -2.53 -15.94 -2.07
CA CYS A 111 -3.34 -16.01 -0.85
C CYS A 111 -4.17 -17.28 -0.78
N LEU A 112 -4.85 -17.65 -1.87
CA LEU A 112 -5.70 -18.83 -1.96
C LEU A 112 -4.87 -20.12 -1.89
N ALA A 113 -3.74 -20.18 -2.60
CA ALA A 113 -2.83 -21.32 -2.58
C ALA A 113 -2.25 -21.55 -1.17
N LEU A 114 -1.76 -20.46 -0.53
CA LEU A 114 -1.27 -20.52 0.85
C LEU A 114 -2.39 -20.91 1.83
N GLY A 115 -3.59 -20.33 1.65
CA GLY A 115 -4.77 -20.67 2.45
C GLY A 115 -5.20 -22.13 2.36
N ALA A 116 -5.06 -22.75 1.18
CA ALA A 116 -5.33 -24.18 0.97
C ALA A 116 -4.24 -25.07 1.57
N ALA A 117 -2.99 -24.60 1.60
CA ALA A 117 -1.85 -25.37 2.12
C ALA A 117 -1.76 -25.36 3.66
N VAL A 118 -2.21 -24.26 4.32
CA VAL A 118 -2.11 -24.14 5.77
C VAL A 118 -3.07 -25.10 6.50
N ARG A 119 -2.55 -25.79 7.52
CA ARG A 119 -3.32 -26.69 8.39
C ARG A 119 -2.98 -26.41 9.85
N PRO A 120 -3.93 -26.66 10.78
CA PRO A 120 -3.63 -26.58 12.21
C PRO A 120 -2.41 -27.46 12.59
N GLY A 121 -1.48 -26.90 13.34
CA GLY A 121 -0.25 -27.58 13.74
C GLY A 121 0.86 -27.60 12.67
N ALA A 122 0.62 -27.13 11.44
CA ALA A 122 1.67 -27.03 10.43
C ALA A 122 2.77 -26.04 10.87
N ARG A 123 4.04 -26.41 10.64
CA ARG A 123 5.20 -25.57 10.92
C ARG A 123 5.39 -24.59 9.76
N ALA A 124 5.16 -23.33 10.01
CA ALA A 124 5.26 -22.27 9.02
C ALA A 124 6.42 -21.32 9.34
N VAL A 125 7.32 -21.12 8.39
CA VAL A 125 8.39 -20.11 8.51
C VAL A 125 8.07 -18.95 7.58
N VAL A 126 7.92 -17.74 8.15
CA VAL A 126 7.76 -16.49 7.39
C VAL A 126 9.11 -15.78 7.31
N ILE A 127 9.59 -15.53 6.11
CA ILE A 127 10.87 -14.87 5.88
C ILE A 127 10.63 -13.42 5.55
N GLY A 128 10.98 -12.52 6.48
CA GLY A 128 10.82 -11.07 6.36
C GLY A 128 9.85 -10.46 7.37
N GLY A 129 10.34 -9.54 8.20
CA GLY A 129 9.60 -8.89 9.30
C GLY A 129 9.03 -7.51 8.95
N GLY A 130 8.81 -7.23 7.68
CA GLY A 130 8.09 -6.04 7.24
C GLY A 130 6.56 -6.19 7.38
N LEU A 131 5.81 -5.16 6.99
CA LEU A 131 4.35 -5.09 7.08
C LEU A 131 3.66 -6.38 6.60
N LEU A 132 4.06 -6.86 5.43
CA LEU A 132 3.43 -8.03 4.80
C LEU A 132 3.76 -9.32 5.55
N GLY A 133 5.02 -9.47 6.02
CA GLY A 133 5.44 -10.64 6.78
C GLY A 133 4.79 -10.73 8.16
N VAL A 134 4.70 -9.61 8.88
CA VAL A 134 3.97 -9.51 10.15
C VAL A 134 2.49 -9.88 9.96
N SER A 135 1.86 -9.35 8.91
CA SER A 135 0.45 -9.65 8.61
C SER A 135 0.23 -11.11 8.23
N ALA A 136 1.14 -11.71 7.42
CA ALA A 136 1.08 -13.11 7.04
C ALA A 136 1.30 -14.05 8.24
N ALA A 137 2.31 -13.76 9.07
CA ALA A 137 2.62 -14.54 10.27
C ALA A 137 1.42 -14.58 11.24
N ARG A 138 0.80 -13.42 11.49
CA ARG A 138 -0.44 -13.34 12.26
C ARG A 138 -1.56 -14.19 11.64
N ALA A 139 -1.78 -14.06 10.34
CA ALA A 139 -2.86 -14.77 9.66
C ALA A 139 -2.68 -16.30 9.73
N LEU A 140 -1.44 -16.78 9.59
CA LEU A 140 -1.11 -18.20 9.72
C LEU A 140 -1.30 -18.71 11.16
N ALA A 141 -0.88 -17.93 12.15
CA ALA A 141 -1.11 -18.26 13.56
C ALA A 141 -2.61 -18.35 13.88
N GLN A 142 -3.43 -17.45 13.33
CA GLN A 142 -4.88 -17.52 13.47
C GLN A 142 -5.51 -18.77 12.81
N ARG A 143 -4.84 -19.35 11.83
CA ARG A 143 -5.22 -20.62 11.22
C ARG A 143 -4.70 -21.85 12.00
N GLY A 144 -4.05 -21.61 13.14
CA GLY A 144 -3.52 -22.67 14.02
C GLY A 144 -2.18 -23.24 13.59
N ALA A 145 -1.44 -22.60 12.69
CA ALA A 145 -0.08 -22.98 12.36
C ALA A 145 0.89 -22.59 13.50
N GLN A 146 1.97 -23.36 13.66
CA GLN A 146 3.12 -23.01 14.49
C GLN A 146 4.02 -22.10 13.65
N VAL A 147 4.08 -20.81 14.00
CA VAL A 147 4.69 -19.81 13.13
C VAL A 147 6.01 -19.30 13.72
N VAL A 148 7.07 -19.39 12.92
CA VAL A 148 8.35 -18.71 13.15
C VAL A 148 8.50 -17.59 12.11
N LEU A 149 8.74 -16.37 12.57
CA LEU A 149 9.03 -15.23 11.71
C LEU A 149 10.51 -14.90 11.80
N ALA A 150 11.26 -15.17 10.71
CA ALA A 150 12.68 -14.89 10.60
C ALA A 150 12.92 -13.55 9.89
N HIS A 151 13.62 -12.64 10.55
CA HIS A 151 13.91 -11.30 10.04
C HIS A 151 15.38 -10.95 10.18
N GLN A 152 16.00 -10.47 9.10
CA GLN A 152 17.42 -10.13 9.08
C GLN A 152 17.76 -8.80 9.75
N GLY A 153 16.79 -7.92 9.94
CA GLY A 153 16.97 -6.62 10.58
C GLY A 153 16.93 -6.70 12.10
N GLU A 154 17.27 -5.60 12.76
CA GLU A 154 17.35 -5.50 14.22
C GLU A 154 15.96 -5.56 14.87
N HIS A 155 14.92 -5.05 14.18
CA HIS A 155 13.56 -5.03 14.72
C HIS A 155 12.50 -5.11 13.61
N LEU A 156 11.27 -5.48 14.00
CA LEU A 156 10.17 -5.58 13.06
C LEU A 156 9.77 -4.21 12.50
N MET A 157 9.41 -4.20 11.21
CA MET A 157 8.88 -3.00 10.53
C MET A 157 9.80 -1.77 10.63
N GLU A 158 11.12 -1.95 10.50
CA GLU A 158 12.17 -0.90 10.64
C GLU A 158 11.91 0.37 9.83
N ARG A 159 11.12 0.27 8.76
CA ARG A 159 10.78 1.43 7.92
C ARG A 159 9.69 2.31 8.52
N GLN A 160 8.83 1.73 9.35
CA GLN A 160 7.67 2.38 9.93
C GLN A 160 7.82 2.65 11.41
N LEU A 161 8.53 1.77 12.11
CA LEU A 161 8.63 1.78 13.55
C LEU A 161 10.06 2.06 13.99
N ASP A 162 10.20 2.69 15.14
CA ASP A 162 11.44 2.72 15.88
C ASP A 162 11.53 1.49 16.82
N PRO A 163 12.70 1.26 17.47
CA PRO A 163 12.88 0.10 18.34
C PRO A 163 11.86 0.01 19.48
N GLY A 164 11.41 1.15 20.03
CA GLY A 164 10.43 1.19 21.12
C GLY A 164 9.05 0.68 20.69
N ALA A 165 8.56 1.19 19.58
CA ALA A 165 7.29 0.78 18.96
C ALA A 165 7.37 -0.67 18.49
N SER A 166 8.48 -1.06 17.87
CA SER A 166 8.70 -2.44 17.43
C SER A 166 8.73 -3.44 18.59
N GLY A 167 9.26 -3.04 19.75
CA GLY A 167 9.21 -3.87 20.96
C GLY A 167 7.79 -4.17 21.46
N LEU A 168 6.85 -3.23 21.27
CA LEU A 168 5.42 -3.49 21.54
C LEU A 168 4.82 -4.46 20.52
N LEU A 169 5.14 -4.27 19.25
CA LEU A 169 4.71 -5.17 18.18
C LEU A 169 5.24 -6.60 18.42
N LEU A 170 6.50 -6.73 18.82
CA LEU A 170 7.11 -8.02 19.13
C LEU A 170 6.37 -8.76 20.25
N ARG A 171 6.03 -8.05 21.34
CA ARG A 171 5.23 -8.64 22.45
C ARG A 171 3.84 -9.06 21.98
N HIS A 172 3.20 -8.27 21.14
CA HIS A 172 1.90 -8.61 20.57
C HIS A 172 1.98 -9.87 19.69
N MET A 173 3.00 -9.97 18.81
CA MET A 173 3.21 -11.16 17.98
C MET A 173 3.47 -12.41 18.82
N ALA A 174 4.27 -12.29 19.90
CA ALA A 174 4.51 -13.39 20.84
C ALA A 174 3.21 -13.83 21.56
N ALA A 175 2.35 -12.88 21.96
CA ALA A 175 1.04 -13.18 22.55
C ALA A 175 0.10 -13.90 21.57
N LEU A 176 0.25 -13.68 20.26
CA LEU A 176 -0.45 -14.40 19.20
C LEU A 176 0.15 -15.81 18.91
N GLY A 177 1.20 -16.22 19.63
CA GLY A 177 1.88 -17.49 19.43
C GLY A 177 2.85 -17.50 18.25
N VAL A 178 3.28 -16.34 17.77
CA VAL A 178 4.32 -16.22 16.74
C VAL A 178 5.68 -16.10 17.39
N GLU A 179 6.58 -17.04 17.13
CA GLU A 179 7.99 -16.95 17.51
C GLU A 179 8.71 -16.03 16.52
N VAL A 180 9.42 -15.03 17.04
CA VAL A 180 10.10 -14.02 16.18
C VAL A 180 11.59 -14.05 16.43
N HIS A 181 12.37 -14.22 15.36
CA HIS A 181 13.82 -14.11 15.33
C HIS A 181 14.22 -12.88 14.50
N THR A 182 14.70 -11.84 15.17
CA THR A 182 15.37 -10.69 14.54
C THR A 182 16.87 -10.98 14.38
N GLU A 183 17.58 -10.19 13.58
CA GLU A 183 18.99 -10.38 13.21
C GLU A 183 19.28 -11.81 12.68
N CYS A 184 18.22 -12.44 12.18
CA CYS A 184 18.20 -13.81 11.71
C CYS A 184 18.21 -13.86 10.17
N ARG A 185 19.34 -14.23 9.60
CA ARG A 185 19.49 -14.35 8.14
C ARG A 185 19.23 -15.77 7.69
N VAL A 186 18.29 -15.93 6.79
CA VAL A 186 18.03 -17.19 6.07
C VAL A 186 19.06 -17.36 4.96
N ARG A 187 19.66 -18.53 4.84
CA ARG A 187 20.68 -18.89 3.85
C ARG A 187 20.13 -19.77 2.74
N GLY A 188 19.19 -20.64 3.07
CA GLY A 188 18.67 -21.59 2.09
C GLY A 188 17.44 -22.35 2.58
N LEU A 189 16.94 -23.18 1.69
CA LEU A 189 15.87 -24.12 1.94
C LEU A 189 16.40 -25.55 1.77
N CYS A 190 16.05 -26.42 2.72
CA CYS A 190 16.20 -27.86 2.54
C CYS A 190 14.91 -28.39 1.90
N THR A 191 15.06 -29.19 0.85
CA THR A 191 13.95 -29.81 0.15
C THR A 191 14.07 -31.33 0.17
N ARG A 192 12.95 -32.01 0.09
CA ARG A 192 12.84 -33.47 -0.08
C ARG A 192 12.16 -33.76 -1.41
N THR A 193 12.55 -34.86 -2.05
CA THR A 193 11.85 -35.35 -3.22
C THR A 193 10.45 -35.89 -2.81
N VAL A 194 9.43 -35.57 -3.60
CA VAL A 194 8.07 -36.09 -3.43
C VAL A 194 7.73 -36.86 -4.71
N ASP A 195 7.31 -38.12 -4.56
CA ASP A 195 6.81 -38.91 -5.68
C ASP A 195 5.44 -38.32 -6.11
N GLY A 196 5.36 -37.81 -7.35
CA GLY A 196 4.14 -37.24 -7.94
C GLY A 196 3.80 -37.94 -9.25
N GLU A 197 2.52 -37.93 -9.64
CA GLU A 197 2.07 -38.41 -10.95
C GLU A 197 2.62 -37.50 -12.06
N GLY A 198 3.82 -37.80 -12.56
CA GLY A 198 4.44 -37.06 -13.68
C GLY A 198 5.90 -36.65 -13.53
N GLY A 199 6.58 -37.04 -12.46
CA GLY A 199 7.98 -36.74 -12.20
C GLY A 199 8.17 -36.27 -10.75
N GLY A 200 9.35 -36.53 -10.18
CA GLY A 200 9.64 -36.19 -8.78
C GLY A 200 9.58 -34.69 -8.55
N GLY A 201 8.59 -34.22 -7.75
CA GLY A 201 8.50 -32.88 -7.25
C GLY A 201 9.45 -32.62 -6.08
N ARG A 202 9.67 -31.36 -5.74
CA ARG A 202 10.43 -30.97 -4.53
C ARG A 202 9.49 -30.31 -3.55
N ALA A 203 9.50 -30.75 -2.29
CA ALA A 203 8.78 -30.07 -1.22
C ALA A 203 9.77 -29.53 -0.17
N VAL A 204 9.47 -28.39 0.43
CA VAL A 204 10.26 -27.85 1.53
C VAL A 204 10.20 -28.79 2.74
N SER A 205 11.30 -28.88 3.47
CA SER A 205 11.41 -29.66 4.73
C SER A 205 12.00 -28.84 5.87
N ALA A 206 12.86 -27.85 5.56
CA ALA A 206 13.42 -26.96 6.54
C ALA A 206 13.93 -25.66 5.90
N VAL A 207 14.12 -24.65 6.74
CA VAL A 207 14.79 -23.38 6.40
C VAL A 207 16.15 -23.36 7.09
N GLU A 208 17.23 -23.22 6.32
CA GLU A 208 18.60 -23.13 6.81
C GLU A 208 18.94 -21.67 7.16
N LEU A 209 19.39 -21.42 8.39
CA LEU A 209 19.84 -20.12 8.86
C LEU A 209 21.34 -19.94 8.62
N ALA A 210 21.84 -18.71 8.72
CA ALA A 210 23.23 -18.38 8.45
C ALA A 210 24.22 -18.98 9.46
N ASP A 211 23.78 -19.23 10.69
CA ASP A 211 24.51 -19.89 11.75
C ASP A 211 24.58 -21.45 11.64
N GLY A 212 23.88 -21.99 10.63
CA GLY A 212 23.79 -23.42 10.35
C GLY A 212 22.63 -24.13 11.05
N TYR A 213 21.82 -23.41 11.84
CA TYR A 213 20.61 -24.00 12.41
C TYR A 213 19.55 -24.22 11.31
N ALA A 214 18.81 -25.31 11.41
CA ALA A 214 17.73 -25.64 10.47
C ALA A 214 16.38 -25.64 11.21
N LEU A 215 15.49 -24.76 10.76
CA LEU A 215 14.10 -24.70 11.22
C LEU A 215 13.26 -25.65 10.37
N GLU A 216 12.71 -26.69 10.96
CA GLU A 216 11.79 -27.58 10.25
C GLU A 216 10.56 -26.80 9.77
N ALA A 217 10.17 -26.99 8.52
CA ALA A 217 9.08 -26.25 7.91
C ALA A 217 8.26 -27.12 6.95
N ASP A 218 6.95 -27.07 7.11
CA ASP A 218 5.97 -27.63 6.18
C ASP A 218 5.52 -26.54 5.18
N LEU A 219 5.59 -25.28 5.59
CA LEU A 219 5.27 -24.09 4.80
C LEU A 219 6.35 -23.00 4.97
N VAL A 220 6.69 -22.33 3.88
CA VAL A 220 7.56 -21.16 3.88
C VAL A 220 6.88 -20.02 3.13
N VAL A 221 6.79 -18.85 3.75
CA VAL A 221 6.24 -17.64 3.13
C VAL A 221 7.34 -16.63 2.89
N LEU A 222 7.54 -16.26 1.64
CA LEU A 222 8.52 -15.26 1.20
C LEU A 222 7.90 -13.87 1.25
N ALA A 223 8.19 -13.12 2.30
CA ALA A 223 7.73 -11.75 2.53
C ALA A 223 8.89 -10.73 2.52
N CYS A 224 9.87 -10.94 1.62
CA CYS A 224 11.13 -10.20 1.54
C CYS A 224 11.01 -8.85 0.81
N GLY A 225 9.81 -8.39 0.55
CA GLY A 225 9.54 -7.14 -0.11
C GLY A 225 9.03 -7.27 -1.54
N VAL A 226 8.95 -6.14 -2.24
CA VAL A 226 8.47 -6.05 -3.62
C VAL A 226 9.40 -5.23 -4.48
N ARG A 227 9.37 -5.49 -5.79
CA ARG A 227 10.08 -4.70 -6.82
C ARG A 227 9.07 -4.22 -7.86
N PRO A 228 9.16 -2.96 -8.32
CA PRO A 228 8.37 -2.45 -9.43
C PRO A 228 8.45 -3.36 -10.67
N ARG A 229 7.32 -3.58 -11.32
CA ARG A 229 7.24 -4.36 -12.58
C ARG A 229 7.56 -3.46 -13.76
N VAL A 230 8.83 -3.35 -14.09
CA VAL A 230 9.34 -2.46 -15.13
C VAL A 230 9.70 -3.18 -16.44
N GLY A 231 9.59 -4.50 -16.48
CA GLY A 231 10.04 -5.31 -17.63
C GLY A 231 9.39 -4.91 -18.94
N LEU A 232 8.07 -4.70 -18.94
CA LEU A 232 7.31 -4.28 -20.10
C LEU A 232 7.73 -2.88 -20.60
N ALA A 233 7.86 -1.92 -19.67
CA ALA A 233 8.28 -0.56 -19.97
C ALA A 233 9.71 -0.52 -20.53
N ARG A 234 10.64 -1.28 -19.92
CA ARG A 234 12.02 -1.39 -20.37
C ARG A 234 12.11 -2.02 -21.76
N ALA A 235 11.36 -3.07 -22.02
CA ALA A 235 11.31 -3.71 -23.33
C ALA A 235 10.75 -2.81 -24.43
N ALA A 236 9.87 -1.87 -24.04
CA ALA A 236 9.34 -0.83 -24.93
C ALA A 236 10.28 0.37 -25.11
N GLY A 237 11.46 0.38 -24.48
CA GLY A 237 12.42 1.50 -24.55
C GLY A 237 11.97 2.75 -23.80
N LEU A 238 11.14 2.61 -22.78
CA LEU A 238 10.80 3.70 -21.87
C LEU A 238 11.92 3.87 -20.83
N GLU A 239 12.04 5.07 -20.29
CA GLU A 239 13.01 5.35 -19.23
C GLU A 239 12.60 4.64 -17.93
N VAL A 240 13.58 3.89 -17.37
CA VAL A 240 13.39 3.05 -16.18
C VAL A 240 14.61 3.18 -15.29
N ALA A 241 14.40 3.54 -14.03
CA ALA A 241 15.39 3.44 -12.96
C ALA A 241 15.01 2.29 -12.01
N ARG A 242 14.60 2.57 -10.77
CA ARG A 242 13.98 1.55 -9.90
C ARG A 242 12.56 1.23 -10.31
N GLY A 243 11.81 2.27 -10.75
CA GLY A 243 10.49 2.22 -11.34
C GLY A 243 10.49 2.74 -12.77
N VAL A 244 9.33 2.85 -13.38
CA VAL A 244 9.14 3.59 -14.64
C VAL A 244 9.18 5.07 -14.29
N VAL A 245 10.14 5.81 -14.86
CA VAL A 245 10.34 7.23 -14.55
C VAL A 245 9.18 8.05 -15.11
N ILE A 246 8.60 8.90 -14.26
CA ILE A 246 7.49 9.79 -14.62
C ILE A 246 7.75 11.22 -14.16
N ASP A 247 7.16 12.17 -14.88
CA ASP A 247 7.11 13.59 -14.53
C ASP A 247 5.92 13.92 -13.60
N ASP A 248 5.75 15.20 -13.25
CA ASP A 248 4.63 15.71 -12.45
C ASP A 248 3.25 15.55 -13.14
N GLU A 249 3.26 15.24 -14.41
CA GLU A 249 2.08 14.94 -15.21
C GLU A 249 1.83 13.43 -15.35
N LEU A 250 2.62 12.61 -14.64
CA LEU A 250 2.59 11.15 -14.68
C LEU A 250 2.96 10.55 -16.05
N ARG A 251 3.59 11.35 -16.94
CA ARG A 251 4.07 10.91 -18.25
C ARG A 251 5.41 10.21 -18.12
N THR A 252 5.58 9.18 -18.92
CA THR A 252 6.88 8.55 -19.12
C THR A 252 7.69 9.33 -20.16
N SER A 253 8.84 8.78 -20.59
CA SER A 253 9.62 9.30 -21.74
C SER A 253 8.88 9.27 -23.08
N ASP A 254 7.67 8.70 -23.15
CA ASP A 254 6.75 8.79 -24.29
C ASP A 254 5.50 9.57 -23.86
N PRO A 255 5.15 10.68 -24.55
CA PRO A 255 4.05 11.56 -24.13
C PRO A 255 2.66 10.91 -24.19
N ARG A 256 2.51 9.76 -24.86
CA ARG A 256 1.27 8.98 -24.92
C ARG A 256 1.23 7.87 -23.87
N VAL A 257 2.33 7.63 -23.13
CA VAL A 257 2.43 6.57 -22.14
C VAL A 257 2.62 7.15 -20.77
N PHE A 258 1.76 6.77 -19.85
CA PHE A 258 1.74 7.18 -18.44
C PHE A 258 2.06 5.98 -17.56
N ALA A 259 2.50 6.23 -16.33
CA ALA A 259 2.64 5.16 -15.33
C ALA A 259 2.13 5.63 -13.96
N ILE A 260 1.46 4.72 -13.24
CA ILE A 260 0.89 4.98 -11.91
C ILE A 260 1.09 3.78 -10.98
N GLY A 261 1.03 4.02 -9.68
CA GLY A 261 1.11 2.98 -8.64
C GLY A 261 2.51 2.45 -8.42
N ASP A 262 2.61 1.20 -7.94
CA ASP A 262 3.87 0.60 -7.49
C ASP A 262 4.93 0.45 -8.60
N CYS A 263 4.56 0.53 -9.88
CA CYS A 263 5.53 0.47 -10.97
C CYS A 263 6.16 1.83 -11.29
N ALA A 264 5.57 2.95 -10.86
CA ALA A 264 6.01 4.29 -11.17
C ALA A 264 7.10 4.80 -10.20
N GLU A 265 8.02 5.61 -10.74
CA GLU A 265 9.04 6.33 -9.99
C GLU A 265 8.94 7.82 -10.31
N HIS A 266 8.53 8.62 -9.32
CA HIS A 266 8.41 10.07 -9.41
C HIS A 266 9.49 10.76 -8.60
N ALA A 267 10.23 11.68 -9.20
CA ALA A 267 11.33 12.42 -8.54
C ALA A 267 12.30 11.50 -7.77
N GLY A 268 12.64 10.33 -8.33
CA GLY A 268 13.52 9.34 -7.71
C GLY A 268 12.87 8.53 -6.57
N ILE A 269 11.55 8.62 -6.36
CA ILE A 269 10.83 7.92 -5.29
C ILE A 269 9.87 6.90 -5.88
N VAL A 270 9.98 5.64 -5.43
CA VAL A 270 8.96 4.60 -5.60
C VAL A 270 8.17 4.53 -4.30
N TYR A 271 6.92 4.94 -4.32
CA TYR A 271 6.11 5.06 -3.10
C TYR A 271 5.69 3.70 -2.55
N GLY A 272 5.19 2.81 -3.40
CA GLY A 272 4.73 1.48 -2.99
C GLY A 272 3.57 1.52 -1.98
N LEU A 273 2.72 2.55 -2.07
CA LEU A 273 1.60 2.85 -1.20
C LEU A 273 0.30 2.90 -2.00
N ALA A 274 -0.77 2.30 -1.49
CA ALA A 274 -2.07 2.33 -2.15
C ALA A 274 -2.62 3.76 -2.27
N GLY A 275 -2.39 4.62 -1.26
CA GLY A 275 -2.77 6.03 -1.29
C GLY A 275 -2.08 6.79 -2.43
N ALA A 276 -0.77 6.58 -2.62
CA ALA A 276 -0.03 7.18 -3.72
C ALA A 276 -0.59 6.74 -5.08
N ALA A 277 -0.88 5.45 -5.23
CA ALA A 277 -1.47 4.94 -6.47
C ALA A 277 -2.83 5.57 -6.76
N GLN A 278 -3.63 5.82 -5.73
CA GLN A 278 -4.95 6.45 -5.86
C GLN A 278 -4.85 7.93 -6.22
N GLU A 279 -3.98 8.70 -5.55
CA GLU A 279 -3.74 10.11 -5.90
C GLU A 279 -3.22 10.28 -7.34
N GLN A 280 -2.28 9.41 -7.75
CA GLN A 280 -1.80 9.38 -9.13
C GLN A 280 -2.94 9.06 -10.11
N ALA A 281 -3.82 8.13 -9.77
CA ALA A 281 -4.96 7.80 -10.61
C ALA A 281 -5.95 8.96 -10.71
N ASP A 282 -6.21 9.69 -9.62
CA ASP A 282 -7.09 10.86 -9.60
C ASP A 282 -6.52 12.00 -10.46
N VAL A 283 -5.22 12.31 -10.32
CA VAL A 283 -4.53 13.31 -11.15
C VAL A 283 -4.60 12.92 -12.63
N LEU A 284 -4.31 11.66 -12.95
CA LEU A 284 -4.32 11.18 -14.33
C LEU A 284 -5.73 11.17 -14.92
N ALA A 285 -6.74 10.82 -14.14
CA ALA A 285 -8.12 10.82 -14.57
C ALA A 285 -8.59 12.23 -15.00
N HIS A 286 -8.22 13.26 -14.23
CA HIS A 286 -8.51 14.66 -14.61
C HIS A 286 -7.85 15.06 -15.93
N ARG A 287 -6.61 14.61 -16.15
CA ARG A 287 -5.88 14.93 -17.39
C ARG A 287 -6.43 14.25 -18.63
N LEU A 288 -6.85 13.00 -18.48
CA LEU A 288 -7.37 12.18 -19.58
C LEU A 288 -8.88 12.42 -19.82
N SER A 289 -9.56 13.09 -18.90
CA SER A 289 -10.96 13.46 -19.06
C SER A 289 -11.10 14.57 -20.13
N PRO A 290 -12.07 14.47 -21.01
CA PRO A 290 -12.38 15.58 -21.91
C PRO A 290 -12.80 16.79 -21.07
N THR A 291 -12.18 17.95 -21.30
CA THR A 291 -12.61 19.20 -20.68
C THR A 291 -14.10 19.37 -20.96
N PRO A 292 -14.97 19.54 -19.95
CA PRO A 292 -16.36 19.80 -20.19
C PRO A 292 -16.46 21.08 -21.07
N PRO A 293 -17.32 21.12 -22.07
CA PRO A 293 -17.52 22.33 -22.83
C PRO A 293 -17.84 23.47 -21.86
N LEU A 294 -17.14 24.60 -21.98
CA LEU A 294 -17.45 25.79 -21.20
C LEU A 294 -18.96 26.01 -21.29
N PRO A 295 -19.66 26.22 -20.17
CA PRO A 295 -21.07 26.55 -20.22
C PRO A 295 -21.20 27.74 -21.19
N GLU A 296 -22.07 27.61 -22.20
CA GLU A 296 -22.32 28.71 -23.10
C GLU A 296 -22.59 29.96 -22.25
N PRO A 297 -21.99 31.11 -22.58
CA PRO A 297 -22.21 32.31 -21.80
C PRO A 297 -23.72 32.51 -21.76
N MET A 298 -24.26 32.49 -20.53
CA MET A 298 -25.68 32.68 -20.28
C MET A 298 -26.01 34.08 -20.83
N VAL A 299 -26.54 34.11 -22.06
CA VAL A 299 -27.04 35.35 -22.66
C VAL A 299 -28.22 35.75 -21.77
N LEU A 300 -27.95 36.66 -20.85
CA LEU A 300 -29.02 37.32 -20.10
C LEU A 300 -29.94 37.97 -21.13
N ARG A 301 -31.10 37.35 -21.38
CA ARG A 301 -32.14 38.00 -22.13
C ARG A 301 -32.46 39.31 -21.43
N PRO A 302 -32.50 40.45 -22.12
CA PRO A 302 -32.98 41.67 -21.52
C PRO A 302 -34.37 41.38 -20.92
N LEU A 303 -34.55 41.71 -19.64
CA LEU A 303 -35.88 41.64 -18.99
C LEU A 303 -36.81 42.54 -19.81
N ASP A 304 -37.86 41.96 -20.36
CA ASP A 304 -38.93 42.71 -21.02
C ASP A 304 -39.62 43.58 -19.95
N PRO A 305 -39.66 44.91 -20.09
CA PRO A 305 -40.20 45.80 -19.07
C PRO A 305 -41.70 45.61 -18.81
N GLN A 306 -42.36 44.68 -19.51
CA GLN A 306 -43.80 44.42 -19.39
C GLN A 306 -44.21 43.15 -18.66
N GLU A 307 -43.25 42.29 -18.22
CA GLU A 307 -43.59 41.19 -17.35
C GLU A 307 -43.54 41.63 -15.87
N GLY A 308 -44.71 41.92 -15.32
CA GLY A 308 -44.89 42.12 -13.87
C GLY A 308 -44.62 40.84 -13.09
N PRO A 309 -44.33 40.94 -11.78
CA PRO A 309 -44.00 39.78 -10.95
C PRO A 309 -45.15 38.76 -10.97
N ALA A 310 -44.80 37.49 -11.19
CA ALA A 310 -45.73 36.36 -11.13
C ALA A 310 -46.41 36.31 -9.76
N PRO A 311 -47.73 36.00 -9.68
CA PRO A 311 -48.42 35.91 -8.40
C PRO A 311 -47.89 34.77 -7.54
N GLU A 312 -47.64 35.03 -6.25
CA GLU A 312 -47.27 34.02 -5.28
C GLU A 312 -48.32 32.90 -5.21
N PRO A 313 -47.92 31.62 -5.16
CA PRO A 313 -48.86 30.52 -4.99
C PRO A 313 -49.47 30.59 -3.58
N ALA A 314 -50.77 30.41 -3.49
CA ALA A 314 -51.53 30.37 -2.26
C ALA A 314 -51.10 29.21 -1.34
N PRO A 315 -51.15 29.34 0.01
CA PRO A 315 -50.73 28.28 0.91
C PRO A 315 -51.72 27.11 0.88
N GLU A 316 -51.25 25.94 0.47
CA GLU A 316 -52.01 24.70 0.59
C GLU A 316 -52.02 24.17 2.01
N ASP A 317 -53.21 23.77 2.42
CA ASP A 317 -53.57 23.28 3.75
C ASP A 317 -52.76 22.03 4.19
N ARG A 318 -52.30 22.07 5.42
CA ARG A 318 -51.74 20.96 6.15
C ARG A 318 -52.80 19.84 6.36
N PHE A 319 -52.59 18.70 5.79
CA PHE A 319 -53.21 17.47 6.25
C PHE A 319 -52.24 16.69 7.16
N VAL A 320 -52.62 16.57 8.41
CA VAL A 320 -51.98 15.71 9.42
C VAL A 320 -52.35 14.25 9.14
N GLY A 321 -51.39 13.40 8.93
CA GLY A 321 -51.58 11.98 8.80
C GLY A 321 -50.36 11.21 9.34
N ASN A 322 -50.49 10.82 10.59
CA ASN A 322 -49.61 9.97 11.36
C ASN A 322 -49.54 8.57 10.76
N ARG A 323 -48.31 8.05 10.39
CA ARG A 323 -47.93 6.64 10.53
C ARG A 323 -46.42 6.45 10.41
N SER A 324 -45.87 5.99 11.51
CA SER A 324 -44.58 5.40 11.73
C SER A 324 -44.23 4.31 10.73
N ALA A 325 -43.06 4.37 10.11
CA ALA A 325 -42.22 3.23 9.79
C ALA A 325 -40.78 3.72 9.59
N GLU A 326 -39.92 3.28 10.46
CA GLU A 326 -38.47 3.40 10.45
C GLU A 326 -37.88 2.82 9.17
N TRP A 327 -37.11 3.63 8.49
CA TRP A 327 -35.96 3.15 7.71
C TRP A 327 -34.96 4.29 7.52
N ALA A 328 -33.89 4.24 8.30
CA ALA A 328 -32.74 5.11 8.12
C ALA A 328 -31.74 4.39 7.21
N PRO A 329 -31.30 5.02 6.10
CA PRO A 329 -30.14 4.50 5.37
C PRO A 329 -28.88 4.80 6.19
N PRO A 330 -27.88 3.91 6.22
CA PRO A 330 -26.63 4.21 6.87
C PRO A 330 -25.89 5.27 6.03
N SER A 331 -25.73 6.44 6.60
CA SER A 331 -24.82 7.47 6.10
C SER A 331 -23.38 7.02 6.38
N GLY A 332 -22.82 6.20 5.51
CA GLY A 332 -21.41 5.86 5.47
C GLY A 332 -20.70 6.82 4.52
N SER A 333 -20.23 7.95 5.04
CA SER A 333 -19.19 8.71 4.36
C SER A 333 -17.93 7.84 4.31
N TRP A 334 -17.60 7.31 3.15
CA TRP A 334 -16.31 6.68 2.90
C TRP A 334 -15.25 7.77 2.90
N GLY A 335 -14.67 8.01 4.06
CA GLY A 335 -13.51 8.86 4.18
C GLY A 335 -12.37 8.30 3.33
N ARG A 336 -11.69 9.16 2.59
CA ARG A 336 -10.53 8.89 1.73
C ARG A 336 -9.30 8.38 2.49
N ASN A 337 -9.43 7.81 3.65
CA ASN A 337 -8.30 7.51 4.50
C ASN A 337 -8.16 6.01 4.72
N GLY A 338 -7.07 5.46 4.25
CA GLY A 338 -6.49 4.36 4.94
C GLY A 338 -6.19 3.08 4.18
N TRP A 339 -5.51 3.18 3.06
CA TRP A 339 -4.96 1.98 2.43
C TRP A 339 -3.45 2.13 2.31
N ALA A 340 -2.73 1.43 3.14
CA ALA A 340 -1.28 1.54 3.18
C ALA A 340 -0.60 0.27 2.69
N GLN A 341 0.34 0.44 1.80
CA GLN A 341 1.38 -0.54 1.49
C GLN A 341 2.72 0.16 1.45
N THR A 342 3.74 -0.50 1.94
CA THR A 342 5.11 0.01 1.92
C THR A 342 5.89 -0.56 0.75
N GLY A 343 6.51 0.30 -0.03
CA GLY A 343 7.48 -0.10 -1.04
C GLY A 343 8.81 -0.53 -0.40
N HIS A 344 9.42 -1.54 -0.95
CA HIS A 344 10.68 -2.06 -0.43
C HIS A 344 11.85 -1.70 -1.35
N ARG A 345 12.95 -1.33 -0.72
CA ARG A 345 14.23 -1.14 -1.40
C ARG A 345 14.77 -2.51 -1.88
N ALA A 346 15.24 -2.57 -3.12
CA ALA A 346 16.06 -3.69 -3.56
C ALA A 346 17.33 -3.76 -2.70
N ALA A 347 17.69 -4.94 -2.25
CA ALA A 347 18.97 -5.16 -1.62
C ALA A 347 20.10 -4.77 -2.60
N PRO A 348 21.15 -4.08 -2.16
CA PRO A 348 22.29 -3.79 -3.01
C PRO A 348 22.98 -5.11 -3.39
N GLY A 349 23.27 -5.27 -4.68
CA GLY A 349 24.14 -6.34 -5.14
C GLY A 349 25.51 -6.21 -4.46
N ASP A 350 26.08 -7.36 -4.11
CA ASP A 350 27.43 -7.49 -3.56
C ASP A 350 28.45 -6.99 -4.60
N GLU A 351 28.89 -5.76 -4.47
CA GLU A 351 30.12 -5.27 -5.06
C GLU A 351 31.09 -4.94 -3.93
N THR A 352 32.18 -5.66 -3.89
CA THR A 352 33.31 -5.46 -2.99
C THR A 352 33.83 -4.01 -3.07
N PRO A 353 34.07 -3.35 -1.95
CA PRO A 353 34.54 -1.97 -1.98
C PRO A 353 36.05 -1.90 -2.24
N THR A 354 36.42 -1.39 -3.40
CA THR A 354 37.73 -0.76 -3.58
C THR A 354 37.67 0.62 -2.94
N ARG A 355 38.52 0.84 -1.96
CA ARG A 355 38.75 2.14 -1.32
C ARG A 355 39.28 3.13 -2.37
N HIS A 356 38.55 4.20 -2.61
CA HIS A 356 39.11 5.49 -3.02
C HIS A 356 38.49 6.59 -2.19
N THR A 357 39.34 7.23 -1.42
CA THR A 357 39.11 8.47 -0.71
C THR A 357 39.23 9.60 -1.72
N ASP A 358 38.15 10.30 -2.01
CA ASP A 358 38.20 11.68 -2.48
C ASP A 358 36.94 12.41 -2.06
N ALA A 359 37.15 13.48 -1.33
CA ALA A 359 36.17 14.42 -0.85
C ALA A 359 35.64 15.26 -2.00
N VAL A 360 34.31 15.35 -2.15
CA VAL A 360 33.67 16.30 -3.05
C VAL A 360 32.85 17.29 -2.20
N PRO A 361 32.99 18.61 -2.44
CA PRO A 361 32.32 19.62 -1.64
C PRO A 361 30.83 19.73 -1.96
N ALA A 362 30.08 20.02 -0.91
CA ALA A 362 28.66 20.38 -0.98
C ALA A 362 28.51 21.80 -1.54
N ASP A 363 27.94 21.92 -2.73
CA ASP A 363 27.31 23.15 -3.19
C ASP A 363 26.13 22.77 -4.11
N HIS A 364 24.93 22.82 -3.56
CA HIS A 364 23.71 22.91 -4.36
C HIS A 364 23.10 24.29 -4.15
N PRO A 365 22.87 25.07 -5.22
CA PRO A 365 22.21 26.35 -5.11
C PRO A 365 20.74 26.17 -4.73
N ALA A 366 20.32 26.94 -3.73
CA ALA A 366 18.93 27.11 -3.34
C ALA A 366 18.10 27.55 -4.56
N CYS A 367 17.12 26.75 -4.91
CA CYS A 367 16.09 27.10 -5.89
C CYS A 367 15.19 28.17 -5.25
N ALA A 368 15.28 29.39 -5.76
CA ALA A 368 14.44 30.51 -5.37
C ALA A 368 12.99 30.17 -5.77
N GLN A 369 12.12 30.08 -4.78
CA GLN A 369 10.67 30.07 -5.00
C GLN A 369 10.25 31.45 -5.50
N THR A 370 9.92 31.55 -6.78
CA THR A 370 9.19 32.70 -7.32
C THR A 370 7.72 32.47 -7.05
N ASP A 371 7.16 33.29 -6.17
CA ASP A 371 5.71 33.43 -5.97
C ASP A 371 5.07 33.94 -7.29
N HIS A 372 4.57 33.01 -8.08
CA HIS A 372 3.63 33.34 -9.16
C HIS A 372 2.21 33.34 -8.59
N ARG A 373 1.74 34.53 -8.24
CA ARG A 373 0.32 34.79 -8.04
C ARG A 373 -0.39 34.56 -9.38
N ALA A 374 -1.11 33.43 -9.50
CA ALA A 374 -1.92 33.10 -10.67
C ALA A 374 -3.02 34.15 -10.87
N ALA A 375 -3.20 34.59 -12.09
CA ALA A 375 -4.33 35.42 -12.50
C ALA A 375 -5.65 34.60 -12.40
N PRO A 376 -6.78 35.20 -12.02
CA PRO A 376 -8.05 34.49 -11.94
C PRO A 376 -8.52 34.11 -13.36
N GLY A 377 -8.54 32.80 -13.67
CA GLY A 377 -9.03 32.29 -14.96
C GLY A 377 -8.28 31.10 -15.54
N ASP A 378 -7.14 30.71 -14.96
CA ASP A 378 -6.39 29.53 -15.41
C ASP A 378 -6.78 28.33 -14.51
N GLU A 379 -7.66 27.46 -14.98
CA GLU A 379 -7.86 26.14 -14.39
C GLU A 379 -6.59 25.35 -14.63
N THR A 380 -5.64 25.44 -13.70
CA THR A 380 -4.39 24.68 -13.75
C THR A 380 -4.72 23.21 -13.69
N VAL A 381 -4.36 22.49 -14.74
CA VAL A 381 -4.46 21.02 -14.79
C VAL A 381 -3.72 20.45 -13.56
N PRO A 382 -4.34 19.56 -12.77
CA PRO A 382 -3.72 19.02 -11.58
C PRO A 382 -2.37 18.38 -11.90
N GLN A 383 -1.36 18.67 -11.08
CA GLN A 383 -0.04 18.06 -11.13
C GLN A 383 0.20 17.19 -9.90
N TYR A 384 0.98 16.14 -10.06
CA TYR A 384 1.35 15.25 -8.97
C TYR A 384 2.66 15.73 -8.33
N HIS A 385 2.58 16.20 -7.10
CA HIS A 385 3.74 16.72 -6.35
C HIS A 385 4.29 15.73 -5.32
N GLY A 386 3.96 14.47 -5.46
CA GLY A 386 4.29 13.42 -4.50
C GLY A 386 3.20 13.21 -3.46
N THR A 387 3.25 12.05 -2.82
CA THR A 387 2.21 11.62 -1.88
C THR A 387 2.70 11.69 -0.45
N ARG A 388 1.89 12.29 0.40
CA ARG A 388 2.01 12.21 1.87
C ARG A 388 0.90 11.30 2.38
N THR A 389 1.23 10.04 2.65
CA THR A 389 0.25 9.08 3.18
C THR A 389 0.74 8.41 4.44
N LEU A 390 -0.21 8.01 5.28
CA LEU A 390 0.10 7.25 6.47
C LEU A 390 0.02 5.74 6.20
N THR A 391 0.91 4.98 6.81
CA THR A 391 0.81 3.53 6.93
C THR A 391 -0.12 3.20 8.09
N ARG A 392 -1.15 2.40 7.86
CA ARG A 392 -2.07 1.92 8.89
C ARG A 392 -2.20 0.41 8.84
N LEU A 393 -2.14 -0.25 10.00
CA LEU A 393 -2.27 -1.69 10.13
C LEU A 393 -3.07 -2.00 11.39
N THR A 394 -4.04 -2.91 11.28
CA THR A 394 -4.75 -3.49 12.43
C THR A 394 -4.40 -4.96 12.54
N LEU A 395 -3.78 -5.34 13.64
CA LEU A 395 -3.46 -6.72 13.98
C LEU A 395 -4.50 -7.22 14.98
N THR A 396 -5.46 -7.95 14.49
CA THR A 396 -6.57 -8.46 15.31
C THR A 396 -6.18 -9.72 16.08
N ALA A 397 -6.77 -9.86 17.26
CA ALA A 397 -6.58 -11.03 18.13
C ALA A 397 -7.10 -12.34 17.52
N VAL A 398 -6.61 -13.48 17.99
CA VAL A 398 -7.09 -14.82 17.62
C VAL A 398 -8.44 -15.07 18.28
N PRO A 399 -9.52 -15.39 17.53
CA PRO A 399 -10.78 -15.83 18.12
C PRO A 399 -10.56 -17.14 18.90
N GLY A 400 -10.84 -17.16 20.20
CA GLY A 400 -10.80 -18.38 21.00
C GLY A 400 -9.65 -18.52 21.98
N SER A 401 -8.72 -17.56 22.10
CA SER A 401 -7.71 -17.53 23.19
C SER A 401 -8.30 -17.08 24.55
N ALA A 402 -9.59 -17.35 24.80
CA ALA A 402 -10.24 -17.10 26.07
C ALA A 402 -9.78 -18.11 27.13
N GLY A 403 -8.50 -18.13 27.41
CA GLY A 403 -7.82 -18.92 28.45
C GLY A 403 -7.04 -18.01 29.38
N GLY A 404 -7.76 -17.28 30.24
CA GLY A 404 -7.30 -16.83 31.55
C GLY A 404 -6.04 -15.99 31.62
N SER A 405 -6.13 -14.70 31.35
CA SER A 405 -5.50 -13.67 32.19
C SER A 405 -5.98 -12.29 31.72
N ALA A 406 -6.49 -11.48 32.65
CA ALA A 406 -6.90 -10.09 32.40
C ALA A 406 -5.69 -9.15 32.29
N SER A 407 -4.70 -9.50 31.45
CA SER A 407 -3.64 -8.59 31.04
C SER A 407 -4.04 -8.03 29.67
N GLY A 408 -4.12 -6.71 29.54
CA GLY A 408 -4.62 -5.98 28.37
C GLY A 408 -3.90 -6.20 27.03
N THR A 409 -3.27 -7.38 26.84
CA THR A 409 -2.49 -7.78 25.67
C THR A 409 -3.30 -8.56 24.63
N ASP A 410 -4.53 -9.01 24.96
CA ASP A 410 -5.31 -9.93 24.13
C ASP A 410 -6.20 -9.22 23.08
N GLY A 411 -6.20 -7.89 23.05
CA GLY A 411 -6.98 -7.08 22.10
C GLY A 411 -6.30 -6.88 20.74
N PRO A 412 -7.02 -6.30 19.77
CA PRO A 412 -6.40 -5.90 18.51
C PRO A 412 -5.33 -4.83 18.75
N LEU A 413 -4.21 -4.92 18.05
CA LEU A 413 -3.19 -3.87 18.04
C LEU A 413 -3.36 -3.04 16.75
N ASP A 414 -3.76 -1.80 16.90
CA ASP A 414 -3.78 -0.83 15.83
C ASP A 414 -2.45 -0.09 15.74
N LEU A 415 -1.98 0.13 14.52
CA LEU A 415 -0.73 0.79 14.23
C LEU A 415 -0.93 1.85 13.15
N ALA A 416 -0.35 3.02 13.35
CA ALA A 416 -0.24 4.06 12.33
C ALA A 416 1.17 4.66 12.35
N ALA A 417 1.76 4.88 11.18
CA ALA A 417 3.03 5.56 11.02
C ALA A 417 3.01 6.45 9.78
N PHE A 418 3.56 7.66 9.88
CA PHE A 418 3.58 8.61 8.78
C PHE A 418 4.84 9.50 8.87
N GLY A 419 5.24 10.05 7.74
CA GLY A 419 6.37 10.96 7.64
C GLY A 419 7.71 10.34 8.04
N ASN A 420 8.59 11.18 8.55
CA ASN A 420 9.87 10.76 9.11
C ASN A 420 9.83 10.83 10.65
N PRO A 421 9.69 9.70 11.34
CA PRO A 421 9.67 9.66 12.80
C PRO A 421 11.06 9.66 13.45
N THR A 422 12.14 9.78 12.64
CA THR A 422 13.53 9.85 13.12
C THR A 422 13.91 11.32 13.34
N PRO A 423 14.14 11.75 14.59
CA PRO A 423 14.48 13.15 14.87
C PRO A 423 15.90 13.47 14.40
N ALA A 424 16.10 14.69 13.92
CA ALA A 424 17.40 15.30 13.70
C ALA A 424 17.75 16.26 14.85
N PRO A 425 19.02 16.70 14.98
CA PRO A 425 19.40 17.71 15.96
C PRO A 425 18.56 18.99 15.81
N GLY A 426 17.90 19.41 16.88
CA GLY A 426 17.01 20.57 16.90
C GLY A 426 15.54 20.29 16.65
N ASP A 427 15.16 19.02 16.43
CA ASP A 427 13.76 18.62 16.37
C ASP A 427 13.19 18.36 17.78
N ASP A 428 11.96 18.77 18.00
CA ASP A 428 11.21 18.43 19.21
C ASP A 428 10.58 17.06 19.06
N VAL A 429 10.67 16.25 20.11
CA VAL A 429 10.09 14.89 20.15
C VAL A 429 9.13 14.81 21.32
N ILE A 430 7.87 14.48 21.02
CA ILE A 430 6.90 14.13 22.05
C ILE A 430 6.71 12.61 22.00
N HIS A 431 6.92 11.98 23.12
CA HIS A 431 6.84 10.52 23.24
C HIS A 431 6.04 10.16 24.48
N LEU A 432 4.97 9.38 24.29
CA LEU A 432 4.14 8.81 25.34
C LEU A 432 4.10 7.29 25.18
N THR A 433 4.34 6.57 26.26
CA THR A 433 4.21 5.12 26.27
C THR A 433 3.48 4.65 27.51
N ASP A 434 2.55 3.72 27.33
CA ASP A 434 1.87 3.02 28.42
C ASP A 434 1.98 1.51 28.16
N ALA A 435 2.92 0.90 28.83
CA ALA A 435 3.19 -0.54 28.67
C ALA A 435 2.00 -1.41 29.17
N THR A 436 1.19 -0.90 30.11
CA THR A 436 0.03 -1.61 30.65
C THR A 436 -1.10 -1.69 29.62
N ARG A 437 -1.27 -0.63 28.83
CA ARG A 437 -2.29 -0.54 27.78
C ARG A 437 -1.77 -0.82 26.39
N ASN A 438 -0.50 -1.24 26.25
CA ASN A 438 0.15 -1.44 24.94
C ASN A 438 0.03 -0.25 24.00
N THR A 439 0.13 0.97 24.55
CA THR A 439 0.07 2.19 23.74
C THR A 439 1.44 2.83 23.62
N TYR A 440 1.73 3.29 22.42
CA TYR A 440 2.93 4.02 22.06
C TYR A 440 2.54 5.15 21.12
N ARG A 441 2.94 6.37 21.46
CA ARG A 441 2.69 7.54 20.64
C ARG A 441 3.94 8.38 20.58
N LYS A 442 4.42 8.65 19.39
CA LYS A 442 5.57 9.51 19.14
C LYS A 442 5.27 10.43 17.97
N VAL A 443 5.60 11.69 18.10
CA VAL A 443 5.62 12.65 17.00
C VAL A 443 6.92 13.43 17.02
N VAL A 444 7.40 13.80 15.84
CA VAL A 444 8.59 14.61 15.62
C VAL A 444 8.17 15.91 14.95
N VAL A 445 8.61 17.04 15.53
CA VAL A 445 8.22 18.38 15.12
C VAL A 445 9.48 19.22 14.92
N ARG A 446 9.50 20.01 13.85
CA ARG A 446 10.56 21.00 13.59
C ARG A 446 9.94 22.39 13.51
N GLY A 447 10.24 23.24 14.50
CA GLY A 447 9.57 24.53 14.63
C GLY A 447 8.06 24.35 14.80
N ASP A 448 7.29 24.77 13.80
CA ASP A 448 5.83 24.66 13.77
C ASP A 448 5.32 23.56 12.81
N ARG A 449 6.20 22.66 12.33
CA ARG A 449 5.86 21.64 11.33
C ARG A 449 5.96 20.22 11.88
N LEU A 450 4.91 19.45 11.66
CA LEU A 450 4.88 18.03 11.97
C LEU A 450 5.67 17.25 10.90
N LEU A 451 6.77 16.60 11.29
CA LEU A 451 7.63 15.84 10.38
C LEU A 451 7.18 14.38 10.20
N GLY A 452 6.69 13.77 11.29
CA GLY A 452 6.24 12.39 11.26
C GLY A 452 5.79 11.90 12.62
N GLY A 453 5.25 10.70 12.65
CA GLY A 453 4.80 10.09 13.90
C GLY A 453 4.56 8.61 13.80
N ILE A 454 4.53 7.98 14.97
CA ILE A 454 4.21 6.56 15.19
C ILE A 454 3.18 6.49 16.30
N LEU A 455 2.08 5.78 16.05
CA LEU A 455 1.04 5.50 17.04
C LEU A 455 0.74 3.99 17.03
N LEU A 456 0.75 3.38 18.22
CA LEU A 456 0.31 2.00 18.42
C LEU A 456 -0.70 1.93 19.55
N GLY A 457 -1.65 1.01 19.42
CA GLY A 457 -2.70 0.71 20.40
C GLY A 457 -3.88 1.67 20.30
N ASP A 458 -3.71 2.91 20.69
CA ASP A 458 -4.76 3.92 20.60
C ASP A 458 -4.49 4.91 19.46
N LEU A 459 -5.35 4.88 18.44
CA LEU A 459 -5.26 5.73 17.26
C LEU A 459 -6.25 6.91 17.29
N GLY A 460 -6.81 7.28 18.44
CA GLY A 460 -7.84 8.33 18.56
C GLY A 460 -7.42 9.66 17.91
N THR A 461 -6.16 10.03 18.01
CA THR A 461 -5.62 11.29 17.45
C THR A 461 -5.07 11.17 16.03
N VAL A 462 -4.97 9.96 15.46
CA VAL A 462 -4.29 9.73 14.18
C VAL A 462 -4.90 10.52 13.02
N GLY A 463 -6.23 10.67 13.00
CA GLY A 463 -6.89 11.39 11.91
C GLY A 463 -6.57 12.89 11.89
N ALA A 464 -6.42 13.51 13.06
CA ALA A 464 -6.02 14.91 13.16
C ALA A 464 -4.55 15.09 12.77
N LEU A 465 -3.68 14.26 13.33
CA LEU A 465 -2.24 14.28 13.03
C LEU A 465 -1.95 14.04 11.55
N ALA A 466 -2.62 13.06 10.94
CA ALA A 466 -2.47 12.76 9.53
C ALA A 466 -2.86 13.97 8.65
N ARG A 467 -4.02 14.57 8.89
CA ARG A 467 -4.47 15.76 8.15
C ARG A 467 -3.47 16.91 8.28
N THR A 468 -3.02 17.24 9.50
CA THR A 468 -2.06 18.31 9.74
C THR A 468 -0.73 18.04 9.02
N TRP A 469 -0.30 16.78 8.99
CA TRP A 469 0.91 16.39 8.29
C TRP A 469 0.74 16.41 6.76
N GLU A 470 -0.39 15.92 6.24
CA GLU A 470 -0.71 15.89 4.80
C GLU A 470 -0.88 17.31 4.24
N SER A 471 -1.62 18.19 4.93
CA SER A 471 -1.81 19.60 4.53
C SER A 471 -0.56 20.46 4.70
N ASN A 472 0.44 19.96 5.44
CA ASN A 472 1.64 20.73 5.81
C ASN A 472 1.30 22.07 6.50
N GLU A 473 0.20 22.12 7.23
CA GLU A 473 -0.21 23.29 7.99
C GLU A 473 0.70 23.51 9.22
N PRO A 474 0.93 24.76 9.63
CA PRO A 474 1.62 25.02 10.89
C PRO A 474 0.82 24.49 12.07
N LEU A 475 1.52 23.91 13.03
CA LEU A 475 0.91 23.46 14.27
C LEU A 475 0.33 24.64 15.06
N PRO A 476 -0.81 24.45 15.76
CA PRO A 476 -1.36 25.50 16.62
C PRO A 476 -0.39 25.82 17.76
N ALA A 477 -0.43 27.06 18.26
CA ALA A 477 0.41 27.54 19.37
C ALA A 477 0.02 26.92 20.75
N THR A 478 -0.55 25.72 20.75
CA THR A 478 -0.88 24.95 21.96
C THR A 478 0.28 24.06 22.37
N PRO A 479 0.38 23.63 23.64
CA PRO A 479 1.43 22.69 24.03
C PRO A 479 1.42 21.42 23.17
N LEU A 480 2.58 21.03 22.62
CA LEU A 480 2.72 19.90 21.70
C LEU A 480 2.21 18.58 22.28
N LEU A 481 2.16 18.44 23.62
CA LEU A 481 1.60 17.27 24.28
C LEU A 481 0.12 17.04 23.92
N HIS A 482 -0.63 18.10 23.65
CA HIS A 482 -2.05 18.01 23.26
C HIS A 482 -2.24 17.31 21.89
N LEU A 483 -1.20 17.25 21.06
CA LEU A 483 -1.24 16.48 19.81
C LEU A 483 -1.43 14.98 20.03
N LEU A 484 -1.03 14.49 21.22
CA LEU A 484 -1.07 13.06 21.55
C LEU A 484 -2.15 12.69 22.56
N THR A 485 -2.90 13.65 23.08
CA THR A 485 -4.00 13.42 24.03
C THR A 485 -5.35 13.47 23.33
N ASN A 486 -6.29 12.61 23.75
CA ASN A 486 -7.63 12.56 23.14
C ASN A 486 -8.50 13.78 23.48
N ASP A 487 -8.05 14.60 24.40
CA ASP A 487 -8.80 15.77 24.88
C ASP A 487 -8.67 16.97 23.93
N GLY A 488 -8.07 16.75 22.77
CA GLY A 488 -8.06 17.62 21.56
C GLY A 488 -8.14 19.13 21.77
N GLY A 489 -7.63 19.63 22.87
CA GLY A 489 -7.55 21.07 23.08
C GLY A 489 -8.90 21.79 22.93
N SER A 490 -9.96 21.32 23.60
CA SER A 490 -11.19 22.11 23.82
C SER A 490 -11.02 23.01 25.01
#